data_079cb5addd96f0dfd9b3016332690ce0
#
_entry.id   079cb5addd96f0dfd9b3016332690ce0
#
_cell.length_a   1.000
_cell.length_b   1.000
_cell.length_c   1.000
_cell.angle_alpha   90.00
_cell.angle_beta   90.00
_cell.angle_gamma   90.00
#
_symmetry.space_group_name_H-M   'P 1'
#
loop_
_entity.id
_entity.type
_entity.pdbx_description
1 polymer ?
#
loop_
_entity_poly.entity_id
_entity_poly.type
_entity_poly.pdbx_seq_one_letter_code
_entity_poly.pdbx_strand_id
1 'polypeptide(L)'
;MKKLLILNGSLSEATLIEEAKKLGYYTITSGNNPSLLGHALADEYIPADYSDKEAILKIVKENNIDCIVSCANDFGVITSCYVAEKMGWPGHDTYENALIMHQKDLFKDFIQKLGLRTPVSKVFESYDEAAKYVKTVEYPIIVKANDLTGGKGILRADNEEEALFAIKNAINRSRTSRFVIEPFIVGNQQSIVTFVKDKKVIASVTCDCFSPINPYLIQSELLFTDTDKAVENELHESIEKICNTLDLKDGIFTLQYIVSDGKPYIIEMMRRCLGNQFLTVAHAVTGFPWEEALVKAEIGEDLSNLKWEKPLAKYAGHHGIMVRRNGKIKGYTIPEELQKHIFKKIDILKPYEEIDDYMNQRVAYIYYKYDDKQEALDTIKRMNDIIKVEFAD
;
A
#
# COMPACT_ATOMS: atom_id res chain seq x y z
N MET A 1 6.63 -26.36 -16.92
CA MET A 1 6.60 -25.43 -15.76
C MET A 1 5.41 -24.52 -15.97
N LYS A 2 4.57 -24.33 -14.96
CA LYS A 2 3.43 -23.40 -15.05
C LYS A 2 3.96 -21.96 -15.12
N LYS A 3 3.29 -21.13 -15.92
CA LYS A 3 3.61 -19.72 -16.11
C LYS A 3 2.76 -18.84 -15.18
N LEU A 4 3.40 -18.02 -14.39
CA LEU A 4 2.78 -17.07 -13.47
C LEU A 4 3.07 -15.65 -13.95
N LEU A 5 2.04 -14.85 -14.15
CA LEU A 5 2.16 -13.42 -14.40
C LEU A 5 2.09 -12.65 -13.08
N ILE A 6 3.09 -11.83 -12.79
CA ILE A 6 3.08 -10.87 -11.69
C ILE A 6 2.98 -9.48 -12.31
N LEU A 7 1.94 -8.73 -11.92
CA LEU A 7 1.75 -7.37 -12.43
C LEU A 7 2.74 -6.41 -11.81
N ASN A 8 3.22 -5.44 -12.62
CA ASN A 8 4.29 -4.54 -12.27
C ASN A 8 5.64 -5.27 -12.08
N GLY A 9 6.66 -4.55 -11.65
CA GLY A 9 8.02 -5.07 -11.41
C GLY A 9 8.82 -4.12 -10.52
N SER A 10 8.13 -3.40 -9.62
CA SER A 10 8.80 -2.50 -8.70
C SER A 10 9.56 -3.27 -7.61
N LEU A 11 10.20 -2.53 -6.72
CA LEU A 11 10.83 -3.08 -5.52
C LEU A 11 9.86 -3.94 -4.69
N SER A 12 8.58 -3.57 -4.67
CA SER A 12 7.56 -4.25 -3.87
C SER A 12 7.26 -5.66 -4.36
N GLU A 13 7.31 -5.89 -5.67
CA GLU A 13 7.05 -7.20 -6.28
C GLU A 13 8.27 -8.12 -6.28
N ALA A 14 9.48 -7.60 -5.99
CA ALA A 14 10.71 -8.41 -6.02
C ALA A 14 10.61 -9.68 -5.15
N THR A 15 10.09 -9.55 -3.94
CA THR A 15 9.94 -10.70 -3.02
C THR A 15 8.85 -11.68 -3.47
N LEU A 16 7.80 -11.22 -4.14
CA LEU A 16 6.77 -12.09 -4.72
C LEU A 16 7.32 -12.88 -5.92
N ILE A 17 8.17 -12.26 -6.74
CA ILE A 17 8.85 -12.93 -7.87
C ILE A 17 9.79 -14.02 -7.34
N GLU A 18 10.59 -13.70 -6.33
CA GLU A 18 11.47 -14.67 -5.69
C GLU A 18 10.68 -15.85 -5.09
N GLU A 19 9.55 -15.57 -4.45
CA GLU A 19 8.73 -16.60 -3.85
C GLU A 19 8.03 -17.48 -4.90
N ALA A 20 7.51 -16.89 -5.97
CA ALA A 20 6.94 -17.63 -7.09
C ALA A 20 7.96 -18.59 -7.74
N LYS A 21 9.22 -18.17 -7.85
CA LYS A 21 10.31 -19.04 -8.32
C LYS A 21 10.60 -20.20 -7.38
N LYS A 22 10.61 -19.98 -6.06
CA LYS A 22 10.77 -21.05 -5.05
C LYS A 22 9.63 -22.06 -5.13
N LEU A 23 8.42 -21.61 -5.42
CA LEU A 23 7.25 -22.46 -5.66
C LEU A 23 7.30 -23.20 -7.01
N GLY A 24 8.30 -22.95 -7.85
CA GLY A 24 8.54 -23.66 -9.10
C GLY A 24 7.81 -23.11 -10.32
N TYR A 25 7.39 -21.84 -10.29
CA TYR A 25 6.77 -21.17 -11.43
C TYR A 25 7.78 -20.54 -12.37
N TYR A 26 7.48 -20.53 -13.67
CA TYR A 26 8.12 -19.63 -14.63
C TYR A 26 7.50 -18.24 -14.49
N THR A 27 8.26 -17.28 -14.06
CA THR A 27 7.78 -15.95 -13.68
C THR A 27 7.82 -14.98 -14.84
N ILE A 28 6.69 -14.35 -15.12
CA ILE A 28 6.54 -13.31 -16.13
C ILE A 28 6.12 -12.04 -15.41
N THR A 29 6.70 -10.90 -15.74
CA THR A 29 6.25 -9.60 -15.23
C THR A 29 5.71 -8.73 -16.36
N SER A 30 4.76 -7.84 -16.06
CA SER A 30 4.24 -6.88 -17.02
C SER A 30 4.04 -5.50 -16.36
N GLY A 31 4.53 -4.47 -17.01
CA GLY A 31 4.45 -3.08 -16.56
C GLY A 31 4.90 -2.13 -17.65
N ASN A 32 4.63 -0.83 -17.49
CA ASN A 32 4.95 0.21 -18.47
C ASN A 32 6.31 0.90 -18.23
N ASN A 33 7.04 0.53 -17.17
CA ASN A 33 8.37 1.06 -16.90
C ASN A 33 9.41 -0.08 -16.89
N PRO A 34 10.16 -0.29 -17.97
CA PRO A 34 11.10 -1.42 -18.10
C PRO A 34 12.31 -1.33 -17.17
N SER A 35 12.57 -0.17 -16.55
CA SER A 35 13.73 0.02 -15.67
C SER A 35 13.49 -0.48 -14.24
N LEU A 36 12.30 -0.95 -13.91
CA LEU A 36 11.98 -1.43 -12.57
C LEU A 36 12.74 -2.73 -12.24
N LEU A 37 13.26 -2.79 -11.02
CA LEU A 37 14.15 -3.85 -10.53
C LEU A 37 13.57 -5.27 -10.69
N GLY A 38 12.29 -5.44 -10.41
CA GLY A 38 11.62 -6.74 -10.45
C GLY A 38 11.57 -7.35 -11.84
N HIS A 39 11.54 -6.54 -12.92
CA HIS A 39 11.56 -7.09 -14.28
C HIS A 39 12.86 -7.87 -14.57
N ALA A 40 13.99 -7.41 -14.02
CA ALA A 40 15.25 -8.12 -14.14
C ALA A 40 15.36 -9.38 -13.27
N LEU A 41 14.49 -9.53 -12.27
CA LEU A 41 14.42 -10.72 -11.42
C LEU A 41 13.51 -11.80 -11.98
N ALA A 42 12.55 -11.45 -12.83
CA ALA A 42 11.65 -12.40 -13.49
C ALA A 42 12.37 -13.16 -14.63
N ASP A 43 11.77 -14.28 -15.05
CA ASP A 43 12.28 -15.06 -16.19
C ASP A 43 11.97 -14.37 -17.53
N GLU A 44 10.87 -13.58 -17.56
CA GLU A 44 10.43 -12.86 -18.74
C GLU A 44 9.76 -11.53 -18.37
N TYR A 45 9.93 -10.51 -19.20
CA TYR A 45 9.22 -9.24 -19.09
C TYR A 45 8.45 -8.95 -20.37
N ILE A 46 7.15 -8.72 -20.26
CA ILE A 46 6.26 -8.34 -21.35
C ILE A 46 5.75 -6.92 -21.08
N PRO A 47 6.18 -5.90 -21.85
CA PRO A 47 5.78 -4.53 -21.59
C PRO A 47 4.30 -4.29 -21.88
N ALA A 48 3.57 -3.78 -20.89
CA ALA A 48 2.19 -3.30 -21.03
C ALA A 48 1.83 -2.40 -19.85
N ASP A 49 0.82 -1.56 -20.03
CA ASP A 49 0.19 -0.88 -18.89
C ASP A 49 -0.67 -1.89 -18.11
N TYR A 50 -0.24 -2.25 -16.91
CA TYR A 50 -0.98 -3.20 -16.06
C TYR A 50 -2.32 -2.64 -15.56
N SER A 51 -2.62 -1.36 -15.75
CA SER A 51 -3.95 -0.80 -15.48
C SER A 51 -4.93 -1.02 -16.64
N ASP A 52 -4.44 -1.38 -17.83
CA ASP A 52 -5.26 -1.79 -18.97
C ASP A 52 -5.59 -3.29 -18.88
N LYS A 53 -6.71 -3.59 -18.27
CA LYS A 53 -7.18 -4.96 -18.05
C LYS A 53 -7.36 -5.78 -19.33
N GLU A 54 -7.73 -5.13 -20.45
CA GLU A 54 -7.91 -5.83 -21.73
C GLU A 54 -6.56 -6.18 -22.37
N ALA A 55 -5.58 -5.26 -22.27
CA ALA A 55 -4.22 -5.53 -22.72
C ALA A 55 -3.60 -6.70 -21.92
N ILE A 56 -3.77 -6.72 -20.60
CA ILE A 56 -3.28 -7.82 -19.76
C ILE A 56 -4.00 -9.13 -20.06
N LEU A 57 -5.32 -9.13 -20.24
CA LEU A 57 -6.08 -10.33 -20.64
C LEU A 57 -5.59 -10.90 -22.00
N LYS A 58 -5.28 -10.02 -22.94
CA LYS A 58 -4.70 -10.41 -24.22
C LYS A 58 -3.33 -11.08 -24.04
N ILE A 59 -2.43 -10.46 -23.26
CA ILE A 59 -1.12 -11.04 -22.94
C ILE A 59 -1.26 -12.43 -22.33
N VAL A 60 -2.16 -12.61 -21.36
CA VAL A 60 -2.42 -13.88 -20.70
C VAL A 60 -2.79 -14.97 -21.71
N LYS A 61 -3.70 -14.67 -22.65
CA LYS A 61 -4.17 -15.62 -23.66
C LYS A 61 -3.09 -15.95 -24.69
N GLU A 62 -2.39 -14.93 -25.22
CA GLU A 62 -1.38 -15.09 -26.27
C GLU A 62 -0.14 -15.85 -25.78
N ASN A 63 0.22 -15.71 -24.49
CA ASN A 63 1.39 -16.35 -23.90
C ASN A 63 1.10 -17.63 -23.13
N ASN A 64 -0.17 -18.11 -23.13
CA ASN A 64 -0.61 -19.30 -22.40
C ASN A 64 -0.18 -19.25 -20.92
N ILE A 65 -0.52 -18.14 -20.24
CA ILE A 65 -0.24 -17.95 -18.82
C ILE A 65 -1.27 -18.75 -18.01
N ASP A 66 -0.81 -19.41 -16.94
CA ASP A 66 -1.64 -20.31 -16.13
C ASP A 66 -2.30 -19.64 -14.93
N CYS A 67 -1.70 -18.57 -14.40
CA CYS A 67 -2.20 -17.84 -13.23
C CYS A 67 -1.61 -16.43 -13.15
N ILE A 68 -2.18 -15.58 -12.29
CA ILE A 68 -1.78 -14.20 -12.11
C ILE A 68 -1.65 -13.88 -10.62
N VAL A 69 -0.71 -13.01 -10.27
CA VAL A 69 -0.56 -12.39 -8.94
C VAL A 69 -0.62 -10.88 -9.09
N SER A 70 -1.34 -10.24 -8.18
CA SER A 70 -1.47 -8.79 -8.12
C SER A 70 -0.17 -8.12 -7.70
N CYS A 71 -0.16 -6.80 -7.69
CA CYS A 71 0.97 -5.99 -7.24
C CYS A 71 0.59 -5.08 -6.06
N ALA A 72 1.56 -4.38 -5.53
CA ALA A 72 1.37 -3.37 -4.48
C ALA A 72 0.73 -2.07 -5.01
N ASN A 73 -0.21 -2.19 -5.93
CA ASN A 73 -0.94 -1.07 -6.55
C ASN A 73 -2.38 -1.43 -6.83
N ASP A 74 -3.31 -0.52 -6.53
CA ASP A 74 -4.75 -0.75 -6.62
C ASP A 74 -5.22 -1.09 -8.03
N PHE A 75 -4.65 -0.44 -9.06
CA PHE A 75 -4.96 -0.74 -10.45
C PHE A 75 -4.58 -2.18 -10.83
N GLY A 76 -3.45 -2.68 -10.30
CA GLY A 76 -3.02 -4.05 -10.53
C GLY A 76 -3.98 -5.06 -9.92
N VAL A 77 -4.50 -4.81 -8.70
CA VAL A 77 -5.52 -5.68 -8.08
C VAL A 77 -6.79 -5.72 -8.90
N ILE A 78 -7.30 -4.56 -9.31
CA ILE A 78 -8.50 -4.48 -10.16
C ILE A 78 -8.31 -5.28 -11.45
N THR A 79 -7.13 -5.15 -12.07
CA THR A 79 -6.79 -5.89 -13.30
C THR A 79 -6.65 -7.38 -13.06
N SER A 80 -5.95 -7.81 -12.00
CA SER A 80 -5.80 -9.24 -11.70
C SER A 80 -7.14 -9.91 -11.41
N CYS A 81 -8.03 -9.27 -10.65
CA CYS A 81 -9.37 -9.76 -10.41
C CYS A 81 -10.18 -9.89 -11.71
N TYR A 82 -10.12 -8.89 -12.59
CA TYR A 82 -10.78 -8.94 -13.89
C TYR A 82 -10.27 -10.10 -14.76
N VAL A 83 -8.95 -10.25 -14.87
CA VAL A 83 -8.32 -11.30 -15.67
C VAL A 83 -8.65 -12.68 -15.10
N ALA A 84 -8.52 -12.87 -13.79
CA ALA A 84 -8.83 -14.13 -13.13
C ALA A 84 -10.30 -14.52 -13.34
N GLU A 85 -11.24 -13.57 -13.22
CA GLU A 85 -12.66 -13.82 -13.50
C GLU A 85 -12.91 -14.25 -14.95
N LYS A 86 -12.28 -13.56 -15.93
CA LYS A 86 -12.40 -13.93 -17.36
C LYS A 86 -11.77 -15.26 -17.73
N MET A 87 -10.74 -15.66 -17.00
CA MET A 87 -10.05 -16.95 -17.20
C MET A 87 -10.65 -18.09 -16.36
N GLY A 88 -11.54 -17.78 -15.41
CA GLY A 88 -12.10 -18.75 -14.46
C GLY A 88 -11.06 -19.27 -13.46
N TRP A 89 -10.07 -18.46 -13.13
CA TRP A 89 -9.02 -18.81 -12.16
C TRP A 89 -9.50 -18.61 -10.72
N PRO A 90 -9.13 -19.50 -9.79
CA PRO A 90 -9.42 -19.33 -8.37
C PRO A 90 -8.50 -18.27 -7.73
N GLY A 91 -8.77 -17.93 -6.47
CA GLY A 91 -7.88 -17.17 -5.58
C GLY A 91 -8.07 -15.65 -5.62
N HIS A 92 -8.75 -15.11 -6.61
CA HIS A 92 -9.07 -13.69 -6.70
C HIS A 92 -10.53 -13.39 -6.36
N ASP A 93 -10.77 -12.22 -5.79
CA ASP A 93 -12.11 -11.68 -5.60
C ASP A 93 -12.76 -11.35 -6.95
N THR A 94 -14.06 -11.13 -6.98
CA THR A 94 -14.74 -10.69 -8.21
C THR A 94 -14.28 -9.30 -8.63
N TYR A 95 -14.34 -9.00 -9.91
CA TYR A 95 -14.02 -7.67 -10.43
C TYR A 95 -14.87 -6.57 -9.78
N GLU A 96 -16.16 -6.85 -9.54
CA GLU A 96 -17.05 -5.92 -8.85
C GLU A 96 -16.60 -5.63 -7.42
N ASN A 97 -16.22 -6.66 -6.66
CA ASN A 97 -15.69 -6.49 -5.30
C ASN A 97 -14.38 -5.69 -5.29
N ALA A 98 -13.49 -5.92 -6.27
CA ALA A 98 -12.27 -5.15 -6.41
C ALA A 98 -12.56 -3.66 -6.63
N LEU A 99 -13.57 -3.31 -7.44
CA LEU A 99 -14.00 -1.92 -7.62
C LEU A 99 -14.54 -1.31 -6.33
N ILE A 100 -15.40 -2.03 -5.59
CA ILE A 100 -15.94 -1.57 -4.30
C ILE A 100 -14.80 -1.25 -3.33
N MET A 101 -13.77 -2.08 -3.27
CA MET A 101 -12.68 -1.93 -2.31
C MET A 101 -11.67 -0.83 -2.67
N HIS A 102 -11.47 -0.58 -3.97
CA HIS A 102 -10.37 0.28 -4.45
C HIS A 102 -10.84 1.63 -5.02
N GLN A 103 -12.15 1.87 -5.22
CA GLN A 103 -12.68 3.18 -5.58
C GLN A 103 -13.25 3.88 -4.35
N LYS A 104 -12.75 5.08 -4.06
CA LYS A 104 -13.04 5.79 -2.79
C LYS A 104 -14.52 6.03 -2.53
N ASP A 105 -15.27 6.38 -3.57
CA ASP A 105 -16.72 6.61 -3.48
C ASP A 105 -17.50 5.31 -3.18
N LEU A 106 -17.18 4.23 -3.89
CA LEU A 106 -17.81 2.93 -3.69
C LEU A 106 -17.44 2.36 -2.30
N PHE A 107 -16.17 2.46 -1.93
CA PHE A 107 -15.69 2.08 -0.60
C PHE A 107 -16.43 2.81 0.50
N LYS A 108 -16.54 4.15 0.42
CA LYS A 108 -17.18 4.94 1.47
C LYS A 108 -18.67 4.64 1.60
N ASP A 109 -19.37 4.51 0.49
CA ASP A 109 -20.78 4.11 0.48
C ASP A 109 -20.98 2.73 1.11
N PHE A 110 -20.14 1.76 0.74
CA PHE A 110 -20.19 0.40 1.27
C PHE A 110 -19.94 0.37 2.79
N ILE A 111 -18.86 0.98 3.27
CA ILE A 111 -18.49 0.99 4.69
C ILE A 111 -19.55 1.69 5.55
N GLN A 112 -20.12 2.80 5.07
CA GLN A 112 -21.20 3.51 5.76
C GLN A 112 -22.48 2.66 5.85
N LYS A 113 -22.88 2.02 4.76
CA LYS A 113 -24.03 1.09 4.74
C LYS A 113 -23.83 -0.11 5.64
N LEU A 114 -22.60 -0.59 5.77
CA LEU A 114 -22.25 -1.69 6.67
C LEU A 114 -22.22 -1.25 8.15
N GLY A 115 -22.34 0.05 8.43
CA GLY A 115 -22.34 0.61 9.79
C GLY A 115 -20.98 0.57 10.48
N LEU A 116 -19.89 0.50 9.71
CA LEU A 116 -18.53 0.57 10.24
C LEU A 116 -18.08 2.02 10.45
N ARG A 117 -17.19 2.23 11.42
CA ARG A 117 -16.72 3.56 11.78
C ARG A 117 -15.79 4.12 10.69
N THR A 118 -16.26 5.19 10.04
CA THR A 118 -15.52 5.91 8.98
C THR A 118 -15.92 7.39 9.02
N PRO A 119 -15.09 8.33 8.56
CA PRO A 119 -15.52 9.70 8.32
C PRO A 119 -16.68 9.71 7.31
N VAL A 120 -17.76 10.42 7.66
CA VAL A 120 -18.92 10.53 6.77
C VAL A 120 -18.55 11.32 5.52
N SER A 121 -18.53 10.65 4.39
CA SER A 121 -18.10 11.21 3.10
C SER A 121 -19.29 11.64 2.25
N LYS A 122 -19.10 12.71 1.49
CA LYS A 122 -20.01 13.10 0.42
C LYS A 122 -19.29 13.19 -0.91
N VAL A 123 -19.86 12.54 -1.92
CA VAL A 123 -19.31 12.47 -3.28
C VAL A 123 -19.82 13.66 -4.09
N PHE A 124 -18.96 14.23 -4.94
CA PHE A 124 -19.28 15.33 -5.84
C PHE A 124 -18.67 15.08 -7.22
N GLU A 125 -19.38 15.59 -8.24
CA GLU A 125 -18.93 15.67 -9.64
C GLU A 125 -18.97 17.13 -10.16
N SER A 126 -19.59 18.03 -9.37
CA SER A 126 -19.78 19.42 -9.72
C SER A 126 -19.07 20.34 -8.74
N TYR A 127 -18.29 21.29 -9.28
CA TYR A 127 -17.70 22.36 -8.48
C TYR A 127 -18.75 23.20 -7.75
N ASP A 128 -19.83 23.60 -8.45
CA ASP A 128 -20.84 24.50 -7.89
C ASP A 128 -21.62 23.86 -6.74
N GLU A 129 -21.90 22.57 -6.82
CA GLU A 129 -22.55 21.82 -5.74
C GLU A 129 -21.63 21.69 -4.52
N ALA A 130 -20.37 21.35 -4.75
CA ALA A 130 -19.38 21.25 -3.69
C ALA A 130 -19.10 22.61 -3.03
N ALA A 131 -19.03 23.69 -3.83
CA ALA A 131 -18.83 25.04 -3.32
C ALA A 131 -20.01 25.54 -2.45
N LYS A 132 -21.24 25.09 -2.73
CA LYS A 132 -22.39 25.35 -1.85
C LYS A 132 -22.29 24.52 -0.56
N TYR A 133 -21.88 23.27 -0.68
CA TYR A 133 -21.77 22.35 0.46
C TYR A 133 -20.72 22.80 1.47
N VAL A 134 -19.54 23.24 1.04
CA VAL A 134 -18.46 23.65 1.96
C VAL A 134 -18.78 24.88 2.81
N LYS A 135 -19.84 25.64 2.44
CA LYS A 135 -20.37 26.72 3.29
C LYS A 135 -21.17 26.26 4.49
N THR A 136 -21.55 24.97 4.52
CA THR A 136 -22.43 24.36 5.53
C THR A 136 -21.74 23.36 6.42
N VAL A 137 -20.44 23.11 6.21
CA VAL A 137 -19.68 22.11 6.97
C VAL A 137 -18.89 22.76 8.10
N GLU A 138 -18.57 21.93 9.10
CA GLU A 138 -17.58 22.29 10.13
C GLU A 138 -16.17 21.99 9.61
N TYR A 139 -15.24 22.89 9.86
CA TYR A 139 -13.82 22.74 9.50
C TYR A 139 -13.00 22.19 10.68
N PRO A 140 -11.87 21.50 10.42
CA PRO A 140 -11.26 21.23 9.11
C PRO A 140 -11.94 20.08 8.35
N ILE A 141 -11.87 20.15 7.01
CA ILE A 141 -12.29 19.09 6.11
C ILE A 141 -11.12 18.58 5.26
N ILE A 142 -11.32 17.45 4.58
CA ILE A 142 -10.37 16.92 3.59
C ILE A 142 -11.11 16.66 2.28
N VAL A 143 -10.47 17.07 1.17
CA VAL A 143 -10.97 16.84 -0.20
C VAL A 143 -10.03 15.84 -0.88
N LYS A 144 -10.59 14.79 -1.49
CA LYS A 144 -9.82 13.70 -2.12
C LYS A 144 -10.35 13.42 -3.52
N ALA A 145 -9.49 13.47 -4.54
CA ALA A 145 -9.83 12.94 -5.87
C ALA A 145 -10.13 11.44 -5.78
N ASN A 146 -11.17 10.99 -6.50
CA ASN A 146 -11.71 9.62 -6.35
C ASN A 146 -10.76 8.54 -6.88
N ASP A 147 -10.09 8.82 -7.98
CA ASP A 147 -9.37 7.89 -8.85
C ASP A 147 -7.85 8.06 -8.80
N LEU A 148 -7.31 8.62 -7.72
CA LEU A 148 -5.87 8.78 -7.50
C LEU A 148 -5.42 8.02 -6.25
N THR A 149 -4.19 7.52 -6.29
CA THR A 149 -3.53 6.74 -5.24
C THR A 149 -2.27 7.44 -4.72
N GLY A 150 -1.73 7.00 -3.59
CA GLY A 150 -0.47 7.52 -3.03
C GLY A 150 -0.54 8.99 -2.62
N GLY A 151 -1.65 9.44 -2.05
CA GLY A 151 -1.82 10.79 -1.54
C GLY A 151 -2.01 11.89 -2.60
N LYS A 152 -1.99 11.54 -3.89
CA LYS A 152 -2.19 12.51 -4.98
C LYS A 152 -3.63 13.02 -4.98
N GLY A 153 -3.80 14.35 -5.16
CA GLY A 153 -5.13 14.97 -5.21
C GLY A 153 -5.86 14.99 -3.87
N ILE A 154 -5.14 14.91 -2.75
CA ILE A 154 -5.67 15.04 -1.39
C ILE A 154 -5.20 16.38 -0.82
N LEU A 155 -6.13 17.18 -0.29
CA LEU A 155 -5.82 18.42 0.41
C LEU A 155 -6.74 18.58 1.62
N ARG A 156 -6.17 18.96 2.77
CA ARG A 156 -6.88 19.47 3.93
C ARG A 156 -7.25 20.93 3.69
N ALA A 157 -8.39 21.34 4.23
CA ALA A 157 -8.84 22.71 4.23
C ALA A 157 -9.34 23.07 5.64
N ASP A 158 -8.82 24.18 6.18
CA ASP A 158 -9.18 24.69 7.49
C ASP A 158 -10.23 25.82 7.43
N ASN A 159 -10.61 26.24 6.21
CA ASN A 159 -11.61 27.27 5.94
C ASN A 159 -12.20 27.13 4.52
N GLU A 160 -13.20 27.96 4.20
CA GLU A 160 -13.93 27.93 2.89
C GLU A 160 -12.98 28.23 1.71
N GLU A 161 -12.06 29.18 1.82
CA GLU A 161 -11.15 29.55 0.73
C GLU A 161 -10.24 28.37 0.35
N GLU A 162 -9.64 27.72 1.36
CA GLU A 162 -8.83 26.52 1.16
C GLU A 162 -9.63 25.36 0.62
N ALA A 163 -10.90 25.20 1.04
CA ALA A 163 -11.79 24.17 0.53
C ALA A 163 -12.10 24.35 -0.97
N LEU A 164 -12.38 25.59 -1.39
CA LEU A 164 -12.61 25.89 -2.81
C LEU A 164 -11.36 25.67 -3.67
N PHE A 165 -10.18 25.95 -3.14
CA PHE A 165 -8.90 25.61 -3.78
C PHE A 165 -8.72 24.09 -3.88
N ALA A 166 -8.97 23.36 -2.79
CA ALA A 166 -8.85 21.91 -2.74
C ALA A 166 -9.79 21.20 -3.72
N ILE A 167 -11.04 21.69 -3.86
CA ILE A 167 -12.02 21.19 -4.84
C ILE A 167 -11.49 21.34 -6.27
N LYS A 168 -11.00 22.54 -6.63
CA LYS A 168 -10.41 22.78 -7.97
C LYS A 168 -9.23 21.86 -8.24
N ASN A 169 -8.36 21.66 -7.23
CA ASN A 169 -7.22 20.76 -7.33
C ASN A 169 -7.65 19.31 -7.56
N ALA A 170 -8.65 18.82 -6.82
CA ALA A 170 -9.18 17.48 -6.97
C ALA A 170 -9.78 17.24 -8.36
N ILE A 171 -10.60 18.17 -8.86
CA ILE A 171 -11.20 18.10 -10.20
C ILE A 171 -10.13 18.07 -11.30
N ASN A 172 -9.11 18.94 -11.21
CA ASN A 172 -8.07 19.08 -12.24
C ASN A 172 -7.13 17.84 -12.27
N ARG A 173 -7.00 17.11 -11.17
CA ARG A 173 -6.13 15.95 -11.09
C ARG A 173 -6.86 14.64 -11.35
N SER A 174 -8.16 14.57 -11.07
CA SER A 174 -8.99 13.39 -11.30
C SER A 174 -9.18 13.14 -12.80
N ARG A 175 -9.14 11.87 -13.21
CA ARG A 175 -9.47 11.43 -14.58
C ARG A 175 -10.97 11.47 -14.85
N THR A 176 -11.78 11.39 -13.79
CA THR A 176 -13.25 11.34 -13.87
C THR A 176 -13.92 12.60 -13.34
N SER A 177 -13.14 13.57 -12.85
CA SER A 177 -13.62 14.78 -12.15
C SER A 177 -14.42 14.49 -10.87
N ARG A 178 -14.46 13.23 -10.40
CA ARG A 178 -15.14 12.82 -9.16
C ARG A 178 -14.21 12.99 -7.96
N PHE A 179 -14.77 13.45 -6.85
CA PHE A 179 -14.04 13.64 -5.61
C PHE A 179 -14.96 13.49 -4.40
N VAL A 180 -14.37 13.26 -3.24
CA VAL A 180 -15.07 13.17 -1.95
C VAL A 180 -14.65 14.31 -1.02
N ILE A 181 -15.60 14.78 -0.21
CA ILE A 181 -15.37 15.72 0.90
C ILE A 181 -15.75 15.01 2.19
N GLU A 182 -14.85 15.04 3.18
CA GLU A 182 -14.99 14.37 4.47
C GLU A 182 -14.58 15.31 5.62
N PRO A 183 -15.12 15.15 6.85
CA PRO A 183 -14.51 15.73 8.04
C PRO A 183 -13.05 15.26 8.16
N PHE A 184 -12.14 16.16 8.53
CA PHE A 184 -10.77 15.79 8.84
C PHE A 184 -10.70 15.20 10.25
N ILE A 185 -10.35 13.93 10.37
CA ILE A 185 -10.17 13.28 11.67
C ILE A 185 -8.76 13.57 12.20
N VAL A 186 -8.70 14.13 13.40
CA VAL A 186 -7.44 14.37 14.10
C VAL A 186 -7.08 13.13 14.90
N GLY A 187 -5.88 12.60 14.70
CA GLY A 187 -5.40 11.41 15.40
C GLY A 187 -4.16 10.82 14.73
N ASN A 188 -3.70 9.69 15.24
CA ASN A 188 -2.58 8.96 14.68
C ASN A 188 -3.05 8.09 13.52
N GLN A 189 -2.48 8.30 12.33
CA GLN A 189 -2.71 7.44 11.18
C GLN A 189 -1.91 6.16 11.32
N GLN A 190 -2.59 5.04 11.18
CA GLN A 190 -2.04 3.71 11.25
C GLN A 190 -2.60 2.85 10.11
N SER A 191 -1.95 1.73 9.88
CA SER A 191 -2.49 0.65 9.04
C SER A 191 -2.46 -0.66 9.81
N ILE A 192 -3.48 -1.50 9.61
CA ILE A 192 -3.44 -2.90 9.99
C ILE A 192 -3.42 -3.74 8.72
N VAL A 193 -2.43 -4.60 8.60
CA VAL A 193 -2.30 -5.57 7.50
C VAL A 193 -2.60 -6.93 8.08
N THR A 194 -3.56 -7.62 7.49
CA THR A 194 -4.01 -8.93 7.94
C THR A 194 -3.90 -9.94 6.82
N PHE A 195 -3.77 -11.21 7.18
CA PHE A 195 -4.03 -12.31 6.28
C PHE A 195 -5.34 -12.98 6.71
N VAL A 196 -6.27 -13.04 5.78
CA VAL A 196 -7.60 -13.64 5.98
C VAL A 196 -7.60 -15.02 5.34
N LYS A 197 -8.03 -16.01 6.09
CA LYS A 197 -8.32 -17.37 5.61
C LYS A 197 -9.71 -17.79 6.08
N ASP A 198 -10.51 -18.35 5.19
CA ASP A 198 -11.89 -18.75 5.49
C ASP A 198 -12.70 -17.64 6.17
N LYS A 199 -12.54 -16.39 5.70
CA LYS A 199 -13.18 -15.16 6.23
C LYS A 199 -12.75 -14.78 7.66
N LYS A 200 -11.68 -15.38 8.19
CA LYS A 200 -11.14 -15.12 9.52
C LYS A 200 -9.73 -14.55 9.43
N VAL A 201 -9.43 -13.59 10.27
CA VAL A 201 -8.07 -13.07 10.42
C VAL A 201 -7.22 -14.11 11.12
N ILE A 202 -6.17 -14.62 10.44
CA ILE A 202 -5.23 -15.60 11.00
C ILE A 202 -3.88 -15.01 11.34
N ALA A 203 -3.50 -13.91 10.72
CA ALA A 203 -2.30 -13.15 11.05
C ALA A 203 -2.59 -11.65 10.93
N SER A 204 -1.98 -10.83 11.78
CA SER A 204 -2.09 -9.38 11.72
C SER A 204 -0.82 -8.68 12.18
N VAL A 205 -0.58 -7.51 11.62
CA VAL A 205 0.47 -6.58 12.03
C VAL A 205 -0.03 -5.15 11.86
N THR A 206 0.20 -4.32 12.86
CA THR A 206 -0.10 -2.88 12.79
C THR A 206 1.16 -2.12 12.44
N CYS A 207 1.03 -1.00 11.76
CA CYS A 207 2.14 -0.08 11.54
C CYS A 207 1.76 1.38 11.79
N ASP A 208 2.68 2.10 12.43
CA ASP A 208 2.71 3.55 12.46
C ASP A 208 3.36 4.06 11.18
N CYS A 209 2.75 5.08 10.56
CA CYS A 209 3.20 5.65 9.29
C CYS A 209 3.77 7.05 9.50
N PHE A 210 4.92 7.35 8.87
CA PHE A 210 5.62 8.62 8.99
C PHE A 210 5.90 9.23 7.63
N SER A 211 5.52 10.48 7.44
CA SER A 211 5.60 11.22 6.17
C SER A 211 6.20 12.62 6.34
N PRO A 212 7.45 12.76 6.85
CA PRO A 212 8.01 14.06 7.27
C PRO A 212 8.45 14.97 6.11
N ILE A 213 8.65 14.44 4.88
CA ILE A 213 9.06 15.24 3.72
C ILE A 213 7.86 15.52 2.82
N ASN A 214 7.16 14.47 2.38
CA ASN A 214 5.90 14.61 1.66
C ASN A 214 4.77 14.11 2.56
N PRO A 215 3.85 14.97 3.03
CA PRO A 215 2.80 14.59 3.99
C PRO A 215 1.86 13.49 3.51
N TYR A 216 1.82 13.25 2.20
CA TYR A 216 0.92 12.28 1.57
C TYR A 216 1.63 11.02 1.07
N LEU A 217 2.95 10.90 1.32
CA LEU A 217 3.76 9.78 0.87
C LEU A 217 4.50 9.15 2.05
N ILE A 218 4.12 7.94 2.43
CA ILE A 218 4.76 7.22 3.52
C ILE A 218 6.26 7.06 3.21
N GLN A 219 7.09 7.61 4.08
CA GLN A 219 8.54 7.53 4.02
C GLN A 219 9.08 6.43 4.93
N SER A 220 8.52 6.30 6.13
CA SER A 220 8.92 5.29 7.11
C SER A 220 7.69 4.63 7.71
N GLU A 221 7.85 3.39 8.10
CA GLU A 221 6.85 2.63 8.86
C GLU A 221 7.52 1.92 10.02
N LEU A 222 6.82 1.80 11.15
CA LEU A 222 7.19 0.95 12.27
C LEU A 222 6.09 -0.08 12.50
N LEU A 223 6.43 -1.35 12.33
CA LEU A 223 5.52 -2.48 12.46
C LEU A 223 5.63 -3.10 13.84
N PHE A 224 4.50 -3.54 14.38
CA PHE A 224 4.38 -4.17 15.70
C PHE A 224 3.09 -4.99 15.82
N THR A 225 3.03 -5.85 16.85
CA THR A 225 1.86 -6.70 17.17
C THR A 225 1.23 -6.39 18.53
N ASP A 226 1.73 -5.35 19.24
CA ASP A 226 1.25 -4.91 20.56
C ASP A 226 0.25 -3.75 20.48
N THR A 227 -0.62 -3.75 19.47
CA THR A 227 -1.72 -2.79 19.31
C THR A 227 -2.67 -2.86 20.51
N ASP A 228 -3.30 -1.74 20.83
CA ASP A 228 -4.41 -1.72 21.79
C ASP A 228 -5.46 -2.76 21.41
N LYS A 229 -5.78 -3.66 22.34
CA LYS A 229 -6.65 -4.82 22.05
C LYS A 229 -8.07 -4.45 21.68
N ALA A 230 -8.62 -3.34 22.19
CA ALA A 230 -9.95 -2.89 21.81
C ALA A 230 -9.96 -2.39 20.36
N VAL A 231 -8.93 -1.64 19.96
CA VAL A 231 -8.74 -1.18 18.58
C VAL A 231 -8.52 -2.36 17.62
N GLU A 232 -7.63 -3.29 17.98
CA GLU A 232 -7.33 -4.46 17.16
C GLU A 232 -8.57 -5.33 16.95
N ASN A 233 -9.33 -5.62 18.03
CA ASN A 233 -10.55 -6.43 17.95
C ASN A 233 -11.61 -5.76 17.07
N GLU A 234 -11.86 -4.44 17.22
CA GLU A 234 -12.82 -3.72 16.38
C GLU A 234 -12.43 -3.77 14.89
N LEU A 235 -11.12 -3.68 14.59
CA LEU A 235 -10.62 -3.78 13.22
C LEU A 235 -10.75 -5.21 12.66
N HIS A 236 -10.41 -6.25 13.44
CA HIS A 236 -10.57 -7.64 13.02
C HIS A 236 -12.05 -7.96 12.76
N GLU A 237 -12.97 -7.59 13.66
CA GLU A 237 -14.40 -7.76 13.46
C GLU A 237 -14.89 -7.02 12.21
N SER A 238 -14.38 -5.81 11.96
CA SER A 238 -14.69 -5.04 10.75
C SER A 238 -14.23 -5.75 9.48
N ILE A 239 -12.99 -6.26 9.46
CA ILE A 239 -12.42 -7.01 8.33
C ILE A 239 -13.24 -8.28 8.08
N GLU A 240 -13.51 -9.09 9.11
CA GLU A 240 -14.28 -10.31 8.98
C GLU A 240 -15.71 -10.04 8.50
N LYS A 241 -16.35 -8.95 8.98
CA LYS A 241 -17.67 -8.51 8.51
C LYS A 241 -17.65 -8.14 7.03
N ILE A 242 -16.63 -7.41 6.57
CA ILE A 242 -16.44 -7.07 5.16
C ILE A 242 -16.25 -8.34 4.32
N CYS A 243 -15.34 -9.22 4.75
CA CYS A 243 -15.04 -10.48 4.05
C CYS A 243 -16.27 -11.39 3.90
N ASN A 244 -17.10 -11.46 4.94
CA ASN A 244 -18.35 -12.22 4.90
C ASN A 244 -19.40 -11.56 3.98
N THR A 245 -19.51 -10.24 4.02
CA THR A 245 -20.53 -9.51 3.22
C THR A 245 -20.23 -9.56 1.72
N LEU A 246 -18.96 -9.42 1.33
CA LEU A 246 -18.53 -9.45 -0.07
C LEU A 246 -18.12 -10.84 -0.56
N ASP A 247 -18.22 -11.87 0.27
CA ASP A 247 -17.76 -13.24 -0.04
C ASP A 247 -16.31 -13.30 -0.55
N LEU A 248 -15.39 -12.55 0.10
CA LEU A 248 -14.01 -12.41 -0.35
C LEU A 248 -13.24 -13.73 -0.24
N LYS A 249 -12.26 -13.89 -1.12
CA LYS A 249 -11.31 -15.01 -1.11
C LYS A 249 -10.26 -14.84 0.00
N ASP A 250 -9.49 -15.89 0.26
CA ASP A 250 -8.34 -15.83 1.15
C ASP A 250 -7.28 -14.84 0.62
N GLY A 251 -6.49 -14.24 1.50
CA GLY A 251 -5.45 -13.31 1.11
C GLY A 251 -5.26 -12.13 2.05
N ILE A 252 -4.40 -11.21 1.63
CA ILE A 252 -4.11 -10.00 2.39
C ILE A 252 -5.32 -9.06 2.40
N PHE A 253 -5.59 -8.48 3.57
CA PHE A 253 -6.55 -7.41 3.76
C PHE A 253 -5.91 -6.29 4.59
N THR A 254 -5.90 -5.09 4.06
CA THR A 254 -5.31 -3.92 4.71
C THR A 254 -6.38 -2.87 4.98
N LEU A 255 -6.41 -2.35 6.19
CA LEU A 255 -7.15 -1.14 6.53
C LEU A 255 -6.18 -0.04 6.91
N GLN A 256 -6.36 1.14 6.33
CA GLN A 256 -5.81 2.38 6.90
C GLN A 256 -6.87 3.03 7.78
N TYR A 257 -6.46 3.48 8.94
CA TYR A 257 -7.36 4.09 9.92
C TYR A 257 -6.67 5.19 10.73
N ILE A 258 -7.48 6.00 11.38
CA ILE A 258 -7.02 7.01 12.32
C ILE A 258 -7.60 6.66 13.68
N VAL A 259 -6.75 6.57 14.71
CA VAL A 259 -7.22 6.43 16.09
C VAL A 259 -7.50 7.82 16.64
N SER A 260 -8.77 8.07 16.96
CA SER A 260 -9.25 9.30 17.60
C SER A 260 -10.13 8.91 18.78
N ASP A 261 -9.84 9.46 19.95
CA ASP A 261 -10.54 9.13 21.22
C ASP A 261 -10.60 7.62 21.50
N GLY A 262 -9.48 6.90 21.23
CA GLY A 262 -9.38 5.45 21.46
C GLY A 262 -10.17 4.58 20.48
N LYS A 263 -10.69 5.15 19.38
CA LYS A 263 -11.53 4.44 18.41
C LYS A 263 -10.92 4.52 17.01
N PRO A 264 -10.90 3.42 16.22
CA PRO A 264 -10.42 3.44 14.86
C PRO A 264 -11.47 3.98 13.88
N TYR A 265 -11.10 4.97 13.07
CA TYR A 265 -11.89 5.47 11.95
C TYR A 265 -11.27 4.96 10.65
N ILE A 266 -11.92 4.05 9.96
CA ILE A 266 -11.44 3.47 8.70
C ILE A 266 -11.45 4.54 7.61
N ILE A 267 -10.30 4.79 7.00
CA ILE A 267 -10.15 5.83 5.95
C ILE A 267 -9.93 5.24 4.56
N GLU A 268 -9.36 4.03 4.48
CA GLU A 268 -9.11 3.32 3.22
C GLU A 268 -9.04 1.82 3.47
N MET A 269 -9.39 1.00 2.48
CA MET A 269 -9.15 -0.45 2.49
C MET A 269 -8.49 -0.90 1.20
N MET A 270 -7.69 -1.97 1.28
CA MET A 270 -6.95 -2.51 0.14
C MET A 270 -6.85 -4.03 0.25
N ARG A 271 -6.99 -4.73 -0.88
CA ARG A 271 -6.80 -6.18 -1.00
C ARG A 271 -5.44 -6.51 -1.61
N ARG A 272 -4.41 -5.90 -1.10
CA ARG A 272 -3.03 -6.04 -1.57
C ARG A 272 -2.02 -5.80 -0.46
N CYS A 273 -0.80 -6.24 -0.70
CA CYS A 273 0.31 -5.84 0.14
C CYS A 273 0.58 -4.32 0.03
N LEU A 274 1.17 -3.77 1.06
CA LEU A 274 1.74 -2.43 1.01
C LEU A 274 3.06 -2.44 0.22
N GLY A 275 3.47 -1.27 -0.23
CA GLY A 275 4.70 -1.10 -1.00
C GLY A 275 5.98 -1.31 -0.20
N ASN A 276 7.11 -1.05 -0.84
CA ASN A 276 8.43 -0.98 -0.18
C ASN A 276 8.86 -2.26 0.54
N GLN A 277 8.51 -3.43 0.00
CA GLN A 277 8.75 -4.75 0.63
C GLN A 277 8.21 -4.85 2.07
N PHE A 278 7.04 -4.30 2.30
CA PHE A 278 6.35 -4.36 3.59
C PHE A 278 6.25 -5.79 4.14
N LEU A 279 5.99 -6.79 3.28
CA LEU A 279 5.83 -8.17 3.69
C LEU A 279 7.09 -8.74 4.36
N THR A 280 8.28 -8.37 3.87
CA THR A 280 9.57 -8.74 4.50
C THR A 280 9.65 -8.22 5.95
N VAL A 281 9.17 -6.99 6.17
CA VAL A 281 9.14 -6.40 7.52
C VAL A 281 8.06 -7.05 8.38
N ALA A 282 6.89 -7.30 7.82
CA ALA A 282 5.80 -8.00 8.49
C ALA A 282 6.22 -9.42 8.92
N HIS A 283 6.95 -10.15 8.07
CA HIS A 283 7.55 -11.44 8.42
C HIS A 283 8.50 -11.30 9.62
N ALA A 284 9.38 -10.30 9.60
CA ALA A 284 10.34 -10.09 10.68
C ALA A 284 9.67 -9.88 12.06
N VAL A 285 8.47 -9.27 12.10
CA VAL A 285 7.73 -8.99 13.34
C VAL A 285 6.78 -10.12 13.74
N THR A 286 6.20 -10.84 12.77
CA THR A 286 5.16 -11.83 13.03
C THR A 286 5.63 -13.27 12.92
N GLY A 287 6.66 -13.53 12.09
CA GLY A 287 7.05 -14.88 11.70
C GLY A 287 6.07 -15.56 10.73
N PHE A 288 5.01 -14.90 10.29
CA PHE A 288 4.08 -15.42 9.29
C PHE A 288 4.69 -15.33 7.90
N PRO A 289 4.60 -16.36 7.04
CA PRO A 289 5.20 -16.38 5.70
C PRO A 289 4.32 -15.61 4.69
N TRP A 290 4.30 -14.28 4.80
CA TRP A 290 3.38 -13.40 4.07
C TRP A 290 3.46 -13.53 2.55
N GLU A 291 4.68 -13.60 2.00
CA GLU A 291 4.91 -13.69 0.56
C GLU A 291 4.40 -15.03 0.01
N GLU A 292 4.74 -16.15 0.67
CA GLU A 292 4.27 -17.49 0.30
C GLU A 292 2.74 -17.56 0.39
N ALA A 293 2.18 -17.07 1.49
CA ALA A 293 0.74 -17.07 1.72
C ALA A 293 -0.01 -16.26 0.66
N LEU A 294 0.51 -15.07 0.29
CA LEU A 294 -0.11 -14.22 -0.73
C LEU A 294 -0.08 -14.88 -2.11
N VAL A 295 1.10 -15.36 -2.55
CA VAL A 295 1.23 -16.01 -3.86
C VAL A 295 0.30 -17.22 -3.93
N LYS A 296 0.32 -18.11 -2.94
CA LYS A 296 -0.54 -19.30 -2.89
C LYS A 296 -2.03 -18.96 -2.90
N ALA A 297 -2.44 -17.95 -2.11
CA ALA A 297 -3.83 -17.53 -2.07
C ALA A 297 -4.33 -17.05 -3.43
N GLU A 298 -3.58 -16.14 -4.08
CA GLU A 298 -4.01 -15.55 -5.35
C GLU A 298 -4.00 -16.55 -6.52
N ILE A 299 -3.17 -17.60 -6.47
CA ILE A 299 -3.19 -18.67 -7.45
C ILE A 299 -4.12 -19.85 -7.09
N GLY A 300 -4.78 -19.75 -5.93
CA GLY A 300 -5.74 -20.75 -5.44
C GLY A 300 -5.12 -22.05 -4.96
N GLU A 301 -3.87 -22.01 -4.46
CA GLU A 301 -3.21 -23.16 -3.82
C GLU A 301 -3.57 -23.31 -2.34
N ASP A 302 -3.33 -24.50 -1.80
CA ASP A 302 -3.61 -24.83 -0.40
C ASP A 302 -2.73 -24.07 0.57
N LEU A 303 -3.33 -23.45 1.58
CA LEU A 303 -2.69 -22.68 2.65
C LEU A 303 -2.49 -23.47 3.95
N SER A 304 -2.81 -24.76 3.99
CA SER A 304 -2.76 -25.56 5.22
C SER A 304 -1.33 -25.82 5.71
N ASN A 305 -0.34 -25.75 4.83
CA ASN A 305 1.05 -26.10 5.10
C ASN A 305 1.96 -24.88 5.32
N LEU A 306 1.42 -23.69 5.55
CA LEU A 306 2.20 -22.49 5.87
C LEU A 306 2.97 -22.68 7.18
N LYS A 307 4.27 -22.42 7.16
CA LYS A 307 5.13 -22.60 8.32
C LYS A 307 5.46 -21.25 8.94
N TRP A 308 5.00 -21.05 10.16
CA TRP A 308 5.38 -19.89 10.95
C TRP A 308 6.81 -20.06 11.48
N GLU A 309 7.54 -18.97 11.44
CA GLU A 309 8.89 -18.87 12.01
C GLU A 309 8.86 -18.08 13.32
N LYS A 310 9.97 -18.14 14.06
CA LYS A 310 10.13 -17.26 15.22
C LYS A 310 10.33 -15.82 14.73
N PRO A 311 9.58 -14.82 15.25
CA PRO A 311 9.82 -13.42 14.93
C PRO A 311 11.28 -13.01 15.14
N LEU A 312 11.80 -12.23 14.23
CA LEU A 312 13.18 -11.70 14.28
C LEU A 312 13.31 -10.59 15.32
N ALA A 313 12.24 -9.81 15.52
CA ALA A 313 12.22 -8.68 16.44
C ALA A 313 10.77 -8.36 16.88
N LYS A 314 10.60 -7.58 17.95
CA LYS A 314 9.30 -7.08 18.39
C LYS A 314 8.80 -5.94 17.52
N TYR A 315 9.73 -5.09 17.06
CA TYR A 315 9.48 -3.90 16.25
C TYR A 315 10.43 -3.93 15.07
N ALA A 316 9.91 -3.75 13.89
CA ALA A 316 10.73 -3.59 12.69
C ALA A 316 10.09 -2.57 11.75
N GLY A 317 10.85 -2.04 10.83
CA GLY A 317 10.34 -1.04 9.91
C GLY A 317 11.21 -0.86 8.70
N HIS A 318 10.76 0.03 7.83
CA HIS A 318 11.57 0.52 6.75
C HIS A 318 11.64 2.05 6.77
N HIS A 319 12.69 2.60 6.18
CA HIS A 319 12.85 4.03 5.94
C HIS A 319 13.37 4.27 4.53
N GLY A 320 12.64 5.05 3.75
CA GLY A 320 13.10 5.56 2.48
C GLY A 320 13.99 6.78 2.69
N ILE A 321 15.28 6.67 2.34
CA ILE A 321 16.20 7.79 2.40
C ILE A 321 15.80 8.78 1.32
N MET A 322 15.33 9.96 1.73
CA MET A 322 14.90 11.05 0.89
C MET A 322 15.72 12.31 1.17
N VAL A 323 15.66 13.25 0.26
CA VAL A 323 16.35 14.55 0.36
C VAL A 323 15.34 15.70 0.32
N ARG A 324 15.79 16.93 0.58
CA ARG A 324 14.94 18.12 0.59
C ARG A 324 15.19 19.06 -0.61
N ARG A 325 15.92 18.59 -1.62
CA ARG A 325 16.17 19.32 -2.87
C ARG A 325 16.53 18.36 -4.01
N ASN A 326 16.34 18.78 -5.22
CA ASN A 326 16.82 18.08 -6.41
C ASN A 326 18.35 18.23 -6.56
N GLY A 327 18.97 17.31 -7.31
CA GLY A 327 20.38 17.31 -7.66
C GLY A 327 21.00 15.93 -7.79
N LYS A 328 22.24 15.87 -8.23
CA LYS A 328 22.99 14.62 -8.37
C LYS A 328 23.46 14.11 -7.02
N ILE A 329 23.22 12.83 -6.75
CA ILE A 329 23.62 12.18 -5.51
C ILE A 329 25.01 11.57 -5.67
N LYS A 330 25.96 11.95 -4.81
CA LYS A 330 27.28 11.32 -4.75
C LYS A 330 27.25 10.03 -3.93
N GLY A 331 26.46 10.03 -2.85
CA GLY A 331 26.30 8.90 -1.95
C GLY A 331 25.56 9.29 -0.68
N TYR A 332 25.52 8.36 0.28
CA TYR A 332 24.97 8.65 1.60
C TYR A 332 25.70 7.88 2.69
N THR A 333 25.65 8.40 3.92
CA THR A 333 26.27 7.80 5.10
C THR A 333 25.23 7.54 6.16
N ILE A 334 25.22 6.30 6.68
CA ILE A 334 24.39 5.87 7.80
C ILE A 334 25.29 5.83 9.04
N PRO A 335 24.93 6.48 10.16
CA PRO A 335 25.74 6.49 11.36
C PRO A 335 25.82 5.07 11.99
N GLU A 336 26.94 4.77 12.64
CA GLU A 336 27.21 3.45 13.23
C GLU A 336 26.13 3.03 14.23
N GLU A 337 25.62 3.96 15.02
CA GLU A 337 24.52 3.72 15.96
C GLU A 337 23.24 3.18 15.30
N LEU A 338 22.98 3.54 14.04
CA LEU A 338 21.84 3.05 13.29
C LEU A 338 22.17 1.74 12.55
N GLN A 339 23.42 1.57 12.08
CA GLN A 339 23.83 0.40 11.29
C GLN A 339 23.57 -0.93 12.03
N LYS A 340 23.77 -0.98 13.36
CA LYS A 340 23.54 -2.18 14.18
C LYS A 340 22.08 -2.67 14.17
N HIS A 341 21.14 -1.80 13.86
CA HIS A 341 19.71 -2.12 13.78
C HIS A 341 19.27 -2.54 12.37
N ILE A 342 20.08 -2.27 11.34
CA ILE A 342 19.72 -2.53 9.94
C ILE A 342 19.95 -4.00 9.63
N PHE A 343 18.92 -4.68 9.13
CA PHE A 343 19.03 -6.08 8.68
C PHE A 343 18.97 -6.22 7.14
N LYS A 344 18.53 -5.17 6.42
CA LYS A 344 18.50 -5.16 4.96
C LYS A 344 18.66 -3.72 4.44
N LYS A 345 19.29 -3.56 3.28
CA LYS A 345 19.44 -2.28 2.59
C LYS A 345 19.28 -2.49 1.10
N ILE A 346 18.63 -1.55 0.41
CA ILE A 346 18.43 -1.59 -1.03
C ILE A 346 18.68 -0.18 -1.57
N ASP A 347 19.72 -0.06 -2.38
CA ASP A 347 20.04 1.17 -3.09
C ASP A 347 19.13 1.31 -4.30
N ILE A 348 18.46 2.45 -4.44
CA ILE A 348 17.58 2.78 -5.57
C ILE A 348 18.34 3.57 -6.62
N LEU A 349 19.08 4.59 -6.18
CA LEU A 349 19.92 5.40 -7.04
C LEU A 349 21.39 5.00 -6.93
N LYS A 350 22.05 4.95 -8.05
CA LYS A 350 23.50 4.80 -8.13
C LYS A 350 24.19 6.14 -7.89
N PRO A 351 25.48 6.13 -7.48
CA PRO A 351 26.24 7.36 -7.41
C PRO A 351 26.20 8.14 -8.74
N TYR A 352 26.03 9.45 -8.62
CA TYR A 352 25.90 10.43 -9.72
C TYR A 352 24.60 10.38 -10.53
N GLU A 353 23.62 9.57 -10.13
CA GLU A 353 22.25 9.69 -10.64
C GLU A 353 21.55 10.93 -10.04
N GLU A 354 20.59 11.45 -10.78
CA GLU A 354 19.90 12.70 -10.45
C GLU A 354 18.55 12.44 -9.77
N ILE A 355 18.27 13.21 -8.73
CA ILE A 355 16.93 13.39 -8.19
C ILE A 355 16.35 14.63 -8.86
N ASP A 356 15.29 14.48 -9.62
CA ASP A 356 14.53 15.53 -10.29
C ASP A 356 13.17 15.79 -9.61
N ASP A 357 12.71 14.87 -8.75
CA ASP A 357 11.51 14.99 -7.94
C ASP A 357 11.78 14.50 -6.51
N TYR A 358 12.42 15.35 -5.68
CA TYR A 358 12.78 15.01 -4.30
C TYR A 358 11.57 14.70 -3.41
N MET A 359 10.37 15.16 -3.77
CA MET A 359 9.14 14.88 -3.03
C MET A 359 8.68 13.41 -3.19
N ASN A 360 9.07 12.75 -4.27
CA ASN A 360 8.59 11.42 -4.60
C ASN A 360 9.70 10.37 -4.78
N GLN A 361 10.96 10.77 -4.99
CA GLN A 361 12.08 9.86 -5.19
C GLN A 361 12.81 9.52 -3.89
N ARG A 362 13.41 8.32 -3.85
CA ARG A 362 14.26 7.83 -2.76
C ARG A 362 15.65 7.49 -3.28
N VAL A 363 16.64 7.72 -2.44
CA VAL A 363 18.04 7.32 -2.69
C VAL A 363 18.22 5.83 -2.42
N ALA A 364 17.68 5.36 -1.30
CA ALA A 364 17.75 3.97 -0.85
C ALA A 364 16.62 3.65 0.12
N TYR A 365 16.43 2.37 0.37
CA TYR A 365 15.64 1.88 1.51
C TYR A 365 16.54 1.17 2.51
N ILE A 366 16.32 1.43 3.80
CA ILE A 366 16.87 0.66 4.91
C ILE A 366 15.74 -0.02 5.68
N TYR A 367 15.98 -1.25 6.10
CA TYR A 367 15.07 -2.07 6.88
C TYR A 367 15.71 -2.33 8.23
N TYR A 368 15.04 -1.96 9.30
CA TYR A 368 15.58 -1.95 10.64
C TYR A 368 14.71 -2.72 11.63
N LYS A 369 15.30 -3.08 12.77
CA LYS A 369 14.66 -3.82 13.85
C LYS A 369 15.08 -3.30 15.22
N TYR A 370 14.13 -3.35 16.16
CA TYR A 370 14.31 -2.93 17.55
C TYR A 370 13.60 -3.88 18.51
N ASP A 371 14.04 -3.94 19.76
CA ASP A 371 13.36 -4.63 20.85
C ASP A 371 12.57 -3.69 21.74
N ASP A 372 12.86 -2.39 21.67
CA ASP A 372 12.17 -1.30 22.40
C ASP A 372 11.45 -0.36 21.43
N LYS A 373 10.15 -0.10 21.70
CA LYS A 373 9.31 0.73 20.84
C LYS A 373 9.70 2.20 20.89
N GLN A 374 10.05 2.70 22.09
CA GLN A 374 10.40 4.11 22.25
C GLN A 374 11.72 4.43 21.58
N GLU A 375 12.74 3.55 21.72
CA GLU A 375 14.01 3.68 20.99
C GLU A 375 13.79 3.71 19.47
N ALA A 376 12.91 2.84 18.94
CA ALA A 376 12.56 2.83 17.53
C ALA A 376 11.92 4.13 17.10
N LEU A 377 10.90 4.61 17.82
CA LEU A 377 10.18 5.85 17.50
C LEU A 377 11.08 7.09 17.56
N ASP A 378 11.94 7.17 18.56
CA ASP A 378 12.87 8.30 18.72
C ASP A 378 13.94 8.31 17.62
N THR A 379 14.37 7.12 17.17
CA THR A 379 15.30 6.99 16.04
C THR A 379 14.63 7.39 14.73
N ILE A 380 13.42 6.90 14.45
CA ILE A 380 12.67 7.20 13.21
C ILE A 380 12.49 8.71 13.03
N LYS A 381 12.13 9.41 14.09
CA LYS A 381 11.96 10.88 14.06
C LYS A 381 13.22 11.63 13.62
N ARG A 382 14.39 11.06 13.90
CA ARG A 382 15.70 11.68 13.62
C ARG A 382 16.37 11.15 12.34
N MET A 383 15.85 10.10 11.71
CA MET A 383 16.52 9.44 10.56
C MET A 383 16.89 10.41 9.44
N ASN A 384 16.02 11.35 9.11
CA ASN A 384 16.31 12.37 8.09
C ASN A 384 17.42 13.36 8.49
N ASP A 385 17.72 13.49 9.78
CA ASP A 385 18.74 14.38 10.29
C ASP A 385 20.09 13.68 10.48
N ILE A 386 20.08 12.39 10.84
CA ILE A 386 21.29 11.62 11.12
C ILE A 386 21.85 10.91 9.89
N ILE A 387 21.02 10.49 8.94
CA ILE A 387 21.46 9.95 7.65
C ILE A 387 21.86 11.12 6.75
N LYS A 388 23.12 11.14 6.31
CA LYS A 388 23.66 12.23 5.49
C LYS A 388 23.73 11.81 4.03
N VAL A 389 23.04 12.55 3.17
CA VAL A 389 23.14 12.40 1.72
C VAL A 389 24.07 13.46 1.16
N GLU A 390 25.07 13.04 0.40
CA GLU A 390 26.04 13.92 -0.25
C GLU A 390 25.60 14.14 -1.69
N PHE A 391 25.61 15.42 -2.10
CA PHE A 391 25.38 15.82 -3.48
C PHE A 391 26.72 15.97 -4.22
N ALA A 392 26.71 15.66 -5.50
CA ALA A 392 27.79 16.04 -6.39
C ALA A 392 27.65 17.54 -6.71
N ASP A 393 28.77 18.24 -6.74
CA ASP A 393 28.84 19.66 -7.14
C ASP A 393 28.46 19.85 -8.62
#